data_76f9a4102217316e9e45a4cc887caec9
#
_entry.id   76f9a4102217316e9e45a4cc887caec9
#
_cell.length_a   1.000
_cell.length_b   1.000
_cell.length_c   1.000
_cell.angle_alpha   90.00
_cell.angle_beta   90.00
_cell.angle_gamma   90.00
#
_symmetry.space_group_name_H-M   'P 1'
#
loop_
_entity.id
_entity.type
_entity.pdbx_description
1 polymer ?
#
loop_
_entity_poly.entity_id
_entity_poly.type
_entity_poly.pdbx_seq_one_letter_code
_entity_poly.pdbx_strand_id
1 'polypeptide(L)'
;MIVKKVTADSVSEAMERIKRELGNDAIILNTRHIKVGGFFGLFAKKKVELVASVDEHVSNEPIVSKQTTSRKDIVETIQPIPVRPTIVTIGERPLPKELRHYAPLLAEPALQQVSERLHERLLTAYYQTQQTELTDLLTEEVKTALRVTPSTARYVMLTGPTGVGKTTTIAKLAAHHTLIKNQRVGLITTDTYRISAIEQLKTYADILGIPIHVAYDLEDFEQAKQALASCDIVLVDTAGRNFLDEAYVEQLRSRHDFEDTDVFLVLSLTSKYRDLLQIHDRFSKIPLSGFVFSKADETSELWSMFGLMTETELPIYCVTTGQEVPEDITFATADELSRMIVERGMR
;
A
#
# COMPACT_ATOMS: atom_id res chain seq x y z
N MET A 1 23.84 15.28 5.35
CA MET A 1 22.99 15.39 4.14
C MET A 1 23.74 16.20 3.08
N ILE A 2 24.11 15.59 1.97
CA ILE A 2 24.76 16.27 0.83
C ILE A 2 23.67 16.56 -0.20
N VAL A 3 23.57 17.81 -0.64
CA VAL A 3 22.66 18.21 -1.73
C VAL A 3 23.47 18.56 -2.96
N LYS A 4 23.12 17.95 -4.10
CA LYS A 4 23.75 18.26 -5.39
C LYS A 4 22.72 18.66 -6.44
N LYS A 5 23.17 19.53 -7.34
CA LYS A 5 22.42 20.03 -8.47
C LYS A 5 23.13 19.66 -9.77
N VAL A 6 22.42 18.99 -10.66
CA VAL A 6 22.96 18.50 -11.94
C VAL A 6 22.10 19.04 -13.08
N THR A 7 22.74 19.45 -14.16
CA THR A 7 22.08 19.89 -15.39
C THR A 7 22.53 19.00 -16.56
N ALA A 8 21.54 18.49 -17.33
CA ALA A 8 21.80 17.62 -18.48
C ALA A 8 20.83 17.91 -19.63
N ASP A 9 21.03 17.25 -20.77
CA ASP A 9 20.14 17.42 -21.93
C ASP A 9 18.85 16.61 -21.81
N SER A 10 18.83 15.56 -20.97
CA SER A 10 17.64 14.77 -20.63
C SER A 10 17.57 14.45 -19.15
N VAL A 11 16.38 14.04 -18.68
CA VAL A 11 16.18 13.56 -17.29
C VAL A 11 17.00 12.32 -17.03
N SER A 12 17.04 11.38 -17.99
CA SER A 12 17.81 10.14 -17.90
C SER A 12 19.29 10.41 -17.68
N GLU A 13 19.88 11.29 -18.46
CA GLU A 13 21.29 11.68 -18.32
C GLU A 13 21.58 12.36 -16.98
N ALA A 14 20.66 13.24 -16.52
CA ALA A 14 20.77 13.87 -15.21
C ALA A 14 20.74 12.84 -14.07
N MET A 15 19.88 11.85 -14.18
CA MET A 15 19.76 10.74 -13.21
C MET A 15 21.02 9.88 -13.16
N GLU A 16 21.59 9.51 -14.31
CA GLU A 16 22.85 8.75 -14.36
C GLU A 16 24.01 9.51 -13.70
N ARG A 17 24.06 10.82 -13.91
CA ARG A 17 25.06 11.67 -13.27
C ARG A 17 24.89 11.72 -11.77
N ILE A 18 23.66 11.88 -11.27
CA ILE A 18 23.36 11.87 -9.84
C ILE A 18 23.69 10.51 -9.23
N LYS A 19 23.31 9.40 -9.87
CA LYS A 19 23.65 8.04 -9.42
C LYS A 19 25.17 7.85 -9.29
N ARG A 20 25.94 8.36 -10.24
CA ARG A 20 27.41 8.29 -10.22
C ARG A 20 28.03 9.13 -9.11
N GLU A 21 27.43 10.28 -8.78
CA GLU A 21 28.00 11.25 -7.85
C GLU A 21 27.51 11.10 -6.40
N LEU A 22 26.29 10.65 -6.18
CA LEU A 22 25.65 10.52 -4.87
C LEU A 22 25.29 9.09 -4.49
N GLY A 23 25.46 8.13 -5.44
CA GLY A 23 25.09 6.73 -5.20
C GLY A 23 23.61 6.43 -5.47
N ASN A 24 23.24 5.15 -5.24
CA ASN A 24 21.89 4.66 -5.50
C ASN A 24 20.85 5.13 -4.48
N ASP A 25 21.28 5.57 -3.30
CA ASP A 25 20.41 6.03 -2.20
C ASP A 25 20.03 7.51 -2.32
N ALA A 26 20.45 8.17 -3.40
CA ALA A 26 20.11 9.57 -3.63
C ALA A 26 18.61 9.76 -3.89
N ILE A 27 18.02 10.72 -3.19
CA ILE A 27 16.63 11.13 -3.33
C ILE A 27 16.55 12.41 -4.15
N ILE A 28 15.73 12.41 -5.20
CA ILE A 28 15.52 13.59 -6.03
C ILE A 28 14.56 14.55 -5.33
N LEU A 29 15.04 15.74 -5.03
CA LEU A 29 14.27 16.77 -4.37
C LEU A 29 13.46 17.63 -5.35
N ASN A 30 14.00 17.88 -6.55
CA ASN A 30 13.35 18.73 -7.54
C ASN A 30 13.85 18.42 -8.95
N THR A 31 12.95 18.52 -9.93
CA THR A 31 13.24 18.41 -11.38
C THR A 31 12.57 19.57 -12.10
N ARG A 32 13.32 20.33 -12.88
CA ARG A 32 12.76 21.42 -13.68
C ARG A 32 13.43 21.54 -15.04
N HIS A 33 12.65 21.91 -16.05
CA HIS A 33 13.15 22.23 -17.37
C HIS A 33 13.64 23.67 -17.39
N ILE A 34 14.88 23.87 -17.83
CA ILE A 34 15.52 25.18 -17.96
C ILE A 34 15.94 25.42 -19.40
N LYS A 35 15.92 26.66 -19.82
CA LYS A 35 16.51 27.08 -21.11
C LYS A 35 17.91 27.61 -20.84
N VAL A 36 18.95 27.00 -21.43
CA VAL A 36 20.34 27.38 -21.23
C VAL A 36 20.94 27.80 -22.58
N GLY A 37 21.62 28.95 -22.57
CA GLY A 37 22.31 29.50 -23.75
C GLY A 37 21.39 30.33 -24.65
N GLY A 38 21.99 31.12 -25.52
CA GLY A 38 21.34 31.98 -26.49
C GLY A 38 21.69 33.46 -26.29
N PHE A 39 22.35 34.06 -27.31
CA PHE A 39 22.53 35.50 -27.38
C PHE A 39 21.21 36.10 -27.90
N PHE A 40 20.52 36.94 -27.14
CA PHE A 40 19.20 37.52 -27.45
C PHE A 40 18.06 36.52 -27.66
N GLY A 41 18.04 35.36 -26.98
CA GLY A 41 16.88 34.42 -27.02
C GLY A 41 16.79 33.53 -28.27
N LEU A 42 17.67 33.66 -29.22
CA LEU A 42 17.82 32.78 -30.38
C LEU A 42 18.83 31.66 -30.05
N PHE A 43 18.44 30.40 -30.26
CA PHE A 43 19.22 29.17 -30.01
C PHE A 43 19.34 28.71 -28.53
N ALA A 44 18.38 29.03 -27.65
CA ALA A 44 18.37 28.44 -26.32
C ALA A 44 18.02 26.94 -26.38
N LYS A 45 18.92 26.09 -25.88
CA LYS A 45 18.64 24.64 -25.71
C LYS A 45 17.83 24.38 -24.44
N LYS A 46 16.83 23.55 -24.54
CA LYS A 46 16.11 23.04 -23.36
C LYS A 46 17.03 22.05 -22.64
N LYS A 47 17.23 22.23 -21.34
CA LYS A 47 17.97 21.32 -20.47
C LYS A 47 17.14 21.02 -19.24
N VAL A 48 17.47 19.92 -18.59
CA VAL A 48 16.85 19.50 -17.32
C VAL A 48 17.82 19.77 -16.19
N GLU A 49 17.32 20.38 -15.14
CA GLU A 49 18.03 20.60 -13.89
C GLU A 49 17.41 19.70 -12.81
N LEU A 50 18.24 18.84 -12.22
CA LEU A 50 17.88 17.94 -11.13
C LEU A 50 18.62 18.36 -9.85
N VAL A 51 17.88 18.41 -8.75
CA VAL A 51 18.44 18.60 -7.40
C VAL A 51 18.20 17.31 -6.62
N ALA A 52 19.27 16.71 -6.11
CA ALA A 52 19.18 15.48 -5.33
C ALA A 52 19.95 15.61 -4.02
N SER A 53 19.59 14.80 -3.03
CA SER A 53 20.26 14.68 -1.75
C SER A 53 20.51 13.23 -1.36
N VAL A 54 21.57 13.03 -0.54
CA VAL A 54 21.84 11.77 0.14
C VAL A 54 22.14 12.05 1.61
N ASP A 55 21.63 11.18 2.49
CA ASP A 55 21.99 11.22 3.92
C ASP A 55 23.30 10.47 4.15
N GLU A 56 24.24 11.08 4.85
CA GLU A 56 25.56 10.50 5.16
C GLU A 56 25.53 9.41 6.24
N HIS A 57 24.34 9.05 6.77
CA HIS A 57 24.21 8.11 7.89
C HIS A 57 23.68 6.73 7.47
N VAL A 58 24.35 6.05 6.55
CA VAL A 58 24.27 4.60 6.42
C VAL A 58 25.68 4.03 6.27
N SER A 59 26.47 4.09 7.33
CA SER A 59 27.61 3.19 7.49
C SER A 59 27.18 2.07 8.47
N ASN A 60 27.15 0.86 7.96
CA ASN A 60 27.00 -0.36 8.74
C ASN A 60 28.18 -0.49 9.72
N GLU A 61 27.95 -0.16 10.99
CA GLU A 61 28.76 -0.67 12.10
C GLU A 61 27.88 -1.34 13.13
N PRO A 62 28.30 -2.51 13.66
CA PRO A 62 27.50 -3.27 14.61
C PRO A 62 27.46 -2.54 15.97
N ILE A 63 26.27 -2.33 16.49
CA ILE A 63 26.04 -1.71 17.80
C ILE A 63 26.54 -2.66 18.87
N VAL A 64 27.73 -2.39 19.37
CA VAL A 64 28.24 -2.96 20.62
C VAL A 64 27.55 -2.28 21.79
N SER A 65 26.85 -3.08 22.57
CA SER A 65 26.20 -2.70 23.82
C SER A 65 27.16 -2.01 24.78
N LYS A 66 26.84 -0.80 25.24
CA LYS A 66 27.42 -0.21 26.45
C LYS A 66 26.34 0.19 27.44
N GLN A 67 26.27 -0.64 28.47
CA GLN A 67 26.16 -0.37 29.92
C GLN A 67 25.16 0.72 30.38
N THR A 68 24.14 0.17 30.98
CA THR A 68 23.49 0.49 32.27
C THR A 68 24.08 1.67 33.05
N THR A 69 23.38 2.76 33.14
CA THR A 69 23.43 3.65 34.31
C THR A 69 22.08 3.61 35.02
N SER A 70 22.21 3.16 36.27
CA SER A 70 21.19 3.07 37.30
C SER A 70 20.47 4.41 37.49
N ARG A 71 19.16 4.42 37.30
CA ARG A 71 18.27 5.41 37.90
C ARG A 71 17.46 4.70 38.97
N LYS A 72 17.94 4.80 40.17
CA LYS A 72 17.13 4.62 41.38
C LYS A 72 16.30 5.92 41.59
N ASP A 73 15.10 5.65 42.11
CA ASP A 73 14.24 6.58 42.83
C ASP A 73 13.52 7.65 42.01
N ILE A 74 12.36 7.28 41.48
CA ILE A 74 11.07 7.96 41.68
C ILE A 74 9.99 6.90 41.44
N VAL A 75 9.62 6.17 42.48
CA VAL A 75 8.37 5.43 42.56
C VAL A 75 7.33 6.39 43.09
N GLU A 76 6.76 7.24 42.26
CA GLU A 76 5.46 7.83 42.55
C GLU A 76 4.40 6.75 42.35
N THR A 77 3.75 6.43 43.42
CA THR A 77 2.61 5.53 43.54
C THR A 77 1.47 6.07 42.68
N ILE A 78 1.41 5.67 41.41
CA ILE A 78 0.22 5.88 40.58
C ILE A 78 -0.80 4.88 41.11
N GLN A 79 -1.75 5.35 41.91
CA GLN A 79 -2.93 4.59 42.24
C GLN A 79 -3.67 4.25 40.93
N PRO A 80 -4.03 2.98 40.68
CA PRO A 80 -4.81 2.64 39.50
C PRO A 80 -6.13 3.41 39.56
N ILE A 81 -6.33 4.29 38.61
CA ILE A 81 -7.67 4.91 38.38
C ILE A 81 -8.60 3.73 38.16
N PRO A 82 -9.69 3.60 38.95
CA PRO A 82 -10.64 2.53 38.71
C PRO A 82 -11.27 2.76 37.34
N VAL A 83 -10.84 1.94 36.36
CA VAL A 83 -11.48 1.85 35.05
C VAL A 83 -12.88 1.34 35.35
N ARG A 84 -13.85 2.25 35.41
CA ARG A 84 -15.26 1.85 35.37
C ARG A 84 -15.43 1.10 34.06
N PRO A 85 -15.93 -0.14 34.09
CA PRO A 85 -16.23 -0.83 32.85
C PRO A 85 -17.23 0.06 32.10
N THR A 86 -16.79 0.65 31.00
CA THR A 86 -17.69 1.31 30.07
C THR A 86 -18.61 0.22 29.57
N ILE A 87 -19.87 0.26 30.00
CA ILE A 87 -20.90 -0.61 29.44
C ILE A 87 -21.09 -0.07 28.02
N VAL A 88 -20.42 -0.69 27.09
CA VAL A 88 -20.65 -0.43 25.66
C VAL A 88 -22.01 -1.05 25.36
N THR A 89 -23.06 -0.24 25.36
CA THR A 89 -24.39 -0.63 24.94
C THR A 89 -24.39 -0.58 23.41
N ILE A 90 -24.14 -1.73 22.81
CA ILE A 90 -24.32 -1.91 21.37
C ILE A 90 -25.70 -2.57 21.24
N GLY A 91 -26.67 -1.82 20.68
CA GLY A 91 -28.07 -2.26 20.63
C GLY A 91 -28.84 -2.05 21.95
N GLU A 92 -30.16 -2.25 21.91
CA GLU A 92 -31.05 -2.01 23.04
C GLU A 92 -30.95 -3.07 24.17
N ARG A 93 -30.32 -4.22 23.93
CA ARG A 93 -30.22 -5.33 24.87
C ARG A 93 -28.77 -5.61 25.29
N PRO A 94 -28.50 -5.69 26.61
CA PRO A 94 -27.15 -6.00 27.08
C PRO A 94 -26.79 -7.46 26.79
N LEU A 95 -25.49 -7.68 26.46
CA LEU A 95 -24.95 -9.03 26.28
C LEU A 95 -25.04 -9.84 27.59
N PRO A 96 -25.46 -11.13 27.53
CA PRO A 96 -25.35 -12.10 28.61
C PRO A 96 -23.89 -12.16 29.14
N LYS A 97 -23.73 -12.61 30.38
CA LYS A 97 -22.39 -12.68 31.03
C LYS A 97 -21.37 -13.48 30.18
N GLU A 98 -21.85 -14.57 29.61
CA GLU A 98 -21.09 -15.53 28.80
C GLU A 98 -20.56 -14.90 27.51
N LEU A 99 -21.27 -13.91 26.98
CA LEU A 99 -20.92 -13.24 25.73
C LEU A 99 -20.20 -11.89 25.90
N ARG A 100 -20.03 -11.42 27.15
CA ARG A 100 -19.42 -10.09 27.43
C ARG A 100 -17.97 -9.96 26.96
N HIS A 101 -17.26 -11.05 26.85
CA HIS A 101 -15.89 -11.05 26.34
C HIS A 101 -15.81 -10.63 24.85
N TYR A 102 -16.94 -10.68 24.11
CA TYR A 102 -17.03 -10.18 22.73
C TYR A 102 -17.32 -8.67 22.62
N ALA A 103 -17.67 -7.99 23.72
CA ALA A 103 -18.01 -6.58 23.68
C ALA A 103 -16.88 -5.68 23.10
N PRO A 104 -15.59 -5.90 23.41
CA PRO A 104 -14.52 -5.12 22.80
C PRO A 104 -14.47 -5.27 21.27
N LEU A 105 -14.66 -6.48 20.76
CA LEU A 105 -14.69 -6.77 19.33
C LEU A 105 -15.88 -6.11 18.63
N LEU A 106 -17.06 -6.17 19.21
CA LEU A 106 -18.25 -5.51 18.66
C LEU A 106 -18.15 -3.97 18.69
N ALA A 107 -17.24 -3.43 19.51
CA ALA A 107 -16.92 -2.00 19.56
C ALA A 107 -15.80 -1.60 18.61
N GLU A 108 -15.23 -2.54 17.85
CA GLU A 108 -14.16 -2.28 16.88
C GLU A 108 -14.66 -1.32 15.79
N PRO A 109 -13.98 -0.19 15.54
CA PRO A 109 -14.40 0.79 14.55
C PRO A 109 -14.62 0.21 13.15
N ALA A 110 -13.80 -0.76 12.76
CA ALA A 110 -13.92 -1.44 11.48
C ALA A 110 -15.16 -2.35 11.36
N LEU A 111 -15.81 -2.69 12.47
CA LEU A 111 -17.05 -3.48 12.53
C LEU A 111 -18.30 -2.63 12.75
N GLN A 112 -18.17 -1.32 12.90
CA GLN A 112 -19.26 -0.42 13.31
C GLN A 112 -20.53 -0.58 12.46
N GLN A 113 -20.42 -0.76 11.16
CA GLN A 113 -21.58 -0.90 10.26
C GLN A 113 -22.35 -2.20 10.44
N VAL A 114 -21.72 -3.21 10.99
CA VAL A 114 -22.34 -4.54 11.18
C VAL A 114 -22.52 -4.91 12.65
N SER A 115 -22.00 -4.10 13.58
CA SER A 115 -21.95 -4.42 15.01
C SER A 115 -23.33 -4.67 15.61
N GLU A 116 -24.34 -3.85 15.28
CA GLU A 116 -25.72 -4.04 15.78
C GLU A 116 -26.34 -5.35 15.26
N ARG A 117 -26.18 -5.62 13.96
CA ARG A 117 -26.66 -6.85 13.33
C ARG A 117 -25.96 -8.09 13.91
N LEU A 118 -24.64 -8.03 14.11
CA LEU A 118 -23.88 -9.09 14.77
C LEU A 118 -24.35 -9.31 16.21
N HIS A 119 -24.58 -8.24 16.96
CA HIS A 119 -25.09 -8.29 18.32
C HIS A 119 -26.45 -9.00 18.38
N GLU A 120 -27.40 -8.63 17.53
CA GLU A 120 -28.71 -9.25 17.48
C GLU A 120 -28.67 -10.74 17.08
N ARG A 121 -27.84 -11.05 16.05
CA ARG A 121 -27.63 -12.44 15.61
C ARG A 121 -27.02 -13.28 16.74
N LEU A 122 -26.04 -12.74 17.44
CA LEU A 122 -25.37 -13.39 18.56
C LEU A 122 -26.35 -13.67 19.71
N LEU A 123 -27.20 -12.68 20.08
CA LEU A 123 -28.24 -12.87 21.09
C LEU A 123 -29.24 -13.92 20.64
N THR A 124 -29.72 -13.86 19.41
CA THR A 124 -30.69 -14.81 18.87
C THR A 124 -30.15 -16.23 18.92
N ALA A 125 -28.94 -16.43 18.46
CA ALA A 125 -28.30 -17.73 18.45
C ALA A 125 -28.06 -18.26 19.88
N TYR A 126 -27.61 -17.43 20.81
CA TYR A 126 -27.40 -17.78 22.21
C TYR A 126 -28.72 -18.29 22.89
N TYR A 127 -29.82 -17.57 22.66
CA TYR A 127 -31.10 -17.97 23.29
C TYR A 127 -31.81 -19.15 22.59
N GLN A 128 -31.51 -19.38 21.30
CA GLN A 128 -32.16 -20.48 20.56
C GLN A 128 -31.40 -21.80 20.68
N THR A 129 -30.08 -21.77 20.62
CA THR A 129 -29.28 -22.99 20.47
C THR A 129 -28.34 -23.29 21.63
N GLN A 130 -28.07 -22.33 22.50
CA GLN A 130 -27.04 -22.37 23.55
C GLN A 130 -25.62 -22.78 23.07
N GLN A 131 -25.41 -22.93 21.76
CA GLN A 131 -24.17 -23.35 21.10
C GLN A 131 -23.88 -22.41 19.93
N THR A 132 -23.47 -21.18 20.21
CA THR A 132 -23.09 -20.29 19.11
C THR A 132 -21.69 -19.80 19.34
N GLU A 133 -20.83 -20.13 18.42
CA GLU A 133 -19.53 -19.50 18.33
C GLU A 133 -19.65 -18.21 17.52
N LEU A 134 -19.25 -17.10 18.11
CA LEU A 134 -19.23 -15.81 17.41
C LEU A 134 -18.38 -15.89 16.15
N THR A 135 -17.35 -16.73 16.17
CA THR A 135 -16.47 -17.00 15.04
C THR A 135 -17.23 -17.40 13.78
N ASP A 136 -18.22 -18.29 13.90
CA ASP A 136 -19.01 -18.74 12.76
C ASP A 136 -19.90 -17.63 12.22
N LEU A 137 -20.56 -16.88 13.11
CA LEU A 137 -21.38 -15.74 12.72
C LEU A 137 -20.58 -14.64 12.04
N LEU A 138 -19.38 -14.33 12.57
CA LEU A 138 -18.47 -13.36 11.99
C LEU A 138 -17.95 -13.84 10.63
N THR A 139 -17.59 -15.10 10.52
CA THR A 139 -17.10 -15.66 9.25
C THR A 139 -18.15 -15.56 8.16
N GLU A 140 -19.39 -15.86 8.48
CA GLU A 140 -20.51 -15.75 7.54
C GLU A 140 -20.79 -14.28 7.15
N GLU A 141 -20.79 -13.38 8.14
CA GLU A 141 -20.98 -11.95 7.91
C GLU A 141 -19.88 -11.35 7.04
N VAL A 142 -18.62 -11.65 7.38
CA VAL A 142 -17.46 -11.19 6.62
C VAL A 142 -17.49 -11.76 5.20
N LYS A 143 -17.75 -13.07 5.05
CA LYS A 143 -17.83 -13.73 3.74
C LYS A 143 -18.91 -13.11 2.85
N THR A 144 -20.06 -12.77 3.40
CA THR A 144 -21.18 -12.17 2.65
C THR A 144 -20.85 -10.76 2.16
N ALA A 145 -20.06 -10.01 2.92
CA ALA A 145 -19.65 -8.64 2.57
C ALA A 145 -18.41 -8.61 1.65
N LEU A 146 -17.55 -9.63 1.73
CA LEU A 146 -16.31 -9.68 0.99
C LEU A 146 -16.54 -9.74 -0.53
N ARG A 147 -15.99 -8.78 -1.23
CA ARG A 147 -15.92 -8.75 -2.69
C ARG A 147 -14.47 -8.96 -3.12
N VAL A 148 -14.24 -9.95 -3.93
CA VAL A 148 -12.94 -10.25 -4.52
C VAL A 148 -13.07 -10.15 -6.03
N THR A 149 -12.15 -9.48 -6.68
CA THR A 149 -12.17 -9.34 -8.13
C THR A 149 -10.81 -9.67 -8.74
N PRO A 150 -10.75 -10.52 -9.74
CA PRO A 150 -9.57 -10.61 -10.58
C PRO A 150 -9.48 -9.36 -11.45
N SER A 151 -8.27 -8.91 -11.77
CA SER A 151 -8.08 -7.94 -12.83
C SER A 151 -8.25 -8.59 -14.20
N THR A 152 -8.99 -7.93 -15.07
CA THR A 152 -9.17 -8.32 -16.47
C THR A 152 -8.62 -7.30 -17.44
N ALA A 153 -8.25 -6.11 -16.95
CA ALA A 153 -7.63 -5.08 -17.74
C ALA A 153 -6.21 -5.46 -18.14
N ARG A 154 -5.79 -4.93 -19.27
CA ARG A 154 -4.42 -5.14 -19.75
C ARG A 154 -3.39 -4.42 -18.90
N TYR A 155 -3.73 -3.25 -18.39
CA TYR A 155 -2.86 -2.47 -17.50
C TYR A 155 -3.35 -2.58 -16.07
N VAL A 156 -2.43 -2.92 -15.17
CA VAL A 156 -2.68 -2.99 -13.72
C VAL A 156 -1.77 -1.99 -13.03
N MET A 157 -2.34 -0.92 -12.55
CA MET A 157 -1.63 0.17 -11.88
C MET A 157 -1.76 0.06 -10.37
N LEU A 158 -0.64 0.08 -9.65
CA LEU A 158 -0.63 0.21 -8.19
C LEU A 158 -0.32 1.64 -7.78
N THR A 159 -1.20 2.22 -6.97
CA THR A 159 -1.03 3.55 -6.39
C THR A 159 -1.18 3.52 -4.87
N GLY A 160 -0.80 4.59 -4.20
CA GLY A 160 -0.93 4.69 -2.74
C GLY A 160 0.24 5.39 -2.05
N PRO A 161 0.20 5.53 -0.71
CA PRO A 161 1.21 6.22 0.08
C PRO A 161 2.64 5.68 -0.06
N THR A 162 3.61 6.42 0.51
CA THR A 162 4.98 5.93 0.64
C THR A 162 5.05 4.75 1.62
N GLY A 163 5.94 3.79 1.33
CA GLY A 163 6.26 2.70 2.26
C GLY A 163 5.21 1.59 2.40
N VAL A 164 4.10 1.65 1.64
CA VAL A 164 3.06 0.61 1.67
C VAL A 164 3.41 -0.64 0.85
N GLY A 165 4.57 -0.71 0.21
CA GLY A 165 5.02 -1.91 -0.50
C GLY A 165 4.58 -2.03 -1.96
N LYS A 166 4.27 -0.93 -2.66
CA LYS A 166 3.85 -0.95 -4.09
C LYS A 166 4.84 -1.68 -4.98
N THR A 167 6.09 -1.24 -5.01
CA THR A 167 7.16 -1.82 -5.85
C THR A 167 7.39 -3.29 -5.56
N THR A 168 7.39 -3.70 -4.27
CA THR A 168 7.51 -5.10 -3.89
C THR A 168 6.29 -5.91 -4.34
N THR A 169 5.09 -5.33 -4.25
CA THR A 169 3.87 -5.98 -4.74
C THR A 169 3.87 -6.13 -6.26
N ILE A 170 4.35 -5.11 -7.00
CA ILE A 170 4.54 -5.22 -8.47
C ILE A 170 5.50 -6.37 -8.81
N ALA A 171 6.60 -6.53 -8.08
CA ALA A 171 7.52 -7.65 -8.30
C ALA A 171 6.84 -9.02 -8.06
N LYS A 172 6.03 -9.15 -7.02
CA LYS A 172 5.25 -10.37 -6.74
C LYS A 172 4.20 -10.65 -7.81
N LEU A 173 3.47 -9.63 -8.24
CA LEU A 173 2.51 -9.74 -9.34
C LEU A 173 3.21 -10.16 -10.64
N ALA A 174 4.35 -9.53 -10.96
CA ALA A 174 5.13 -9.88 -12.15
C ALA A 174 5.57 -11.35 -12.13
N ALA A 175 6.12 -11.80 -11.02
CA ALA A 175 6.54 -13.19 -10.86
C ALA A 175 5.34 -14.14 -10.91
N HIS A 176 4.22 -13.83 -10.27
CA HIS A 176 3.00 -14.64 -10.32
C HIS A 176 2.47 -14.78 -11.75
N HIS A 177 2.33 -13.68 -12.48
CA HIS A 177 1.81 -13.69 -13.86
C HIS A 177 2.78 -14.38 -14.82
N THR A 178 4.10 -14.20 -14.65
CA THR A 178 5.10 -14.83 -15.50
C THR A 178 5.23 -16.32 -15.21
N LEU A 179 5.44 -16.71 -13.94
CA LEU A 179 5.82 -18.08 -13.57
C LEU A 179 4.63 -18.99 -13.36
N ILE A 180 3.51 -18.48 -12.84
CA ILE A 180 2.35 -19.29 -12.48
C ILE A 180 1.27 -19.21 -13.57
N LYS A 181 1.00 -18.01 -14.10
CA LYS A 181 -0.01 -17.81 -15.16
C LYS A 181 0.56 -17.99 -16.58
N ASN A 182 1.90 -18.07 -16.70
CA ASN A 182 2.59 -18.19 -17.99
C ASN A 182 2.19 -17.12 -19.00
N GLN A 183 2.03 -15.87 -18.52
CA GLN A 183 1.68 -14.70 -19.32
C GLN A 183 2.92 -13.90 -19.71
N ARG A 184 2.86 -13.22 -20.84
CA ARG A 184 3.87 -12.23 -21.24
C ARG A 184 3.63 -10.96 -20.47
N VAL A 185 4.51 -10.68 -19.50
CA VAL A 185 4.41 -9.54 -18.59
C VAL A 185 5.34 -8.42 -19.05
N GLY A 186 4.88 -7.18 -18.94
CA GLY A 186 5.71 -5.98 -19.06
C GLY A 186 5.61 -5.12 -17.82
N LEU A 187 6.65 -4.34 -17.54
CA LEU A 187 6.70 -3.41 -16.42
C LEU A 187 6.84 -1.98 -16.90
N ILE A 188 6.10 -1.07 -16.29
CA ILE A 188 6.32 0.37 -16.40
C ILE A 188 6.50 0.92 -14.98
N THR A 189 7.56 1.68 -14.72
CA THR A 189 7.67 2.43 -13.47
C THR A 189 7.63 3.93 -13.72
N THR A 190 6.82 4.62 -12.94
CA THR A 190 6.74 6.08 -12.88
C THR A 190 7.31 6.61 -11.55
N ASP A 191 7.87 5.74 -10.68
CA ASP A 191 8.58 6.15 -9.45
C ASP A 191 10.00 6.62 -9.77
N THR A 192 10.08 7.73 -10.49
CA THR A 192 11.33 8.34 -10.92
C THR A 192 12.01 9.19 -9.84
N TYR A 193 11.38 9.33 -8.68
CA TYR A 193 11.94 10.06 -7.54
C TYR A 193 12.94 9.24 -6.72
N ARG A 194 12.85 7.91 -6.80
CA ARG A 194 13.67 6.99 -6.03
C ARG A 194 14.51 6.12 -6.96
N ILE A 195 15.79 6.47 -7.09
CA ILE A 195 16.74 5.72 -7.96
C ILE A 195 16.78 4.24 -7.53
N SER A 196 16.84 3.98 -6.22
CA SER A 196 16.87 2.62 -5.69
C SER A 196 15.61 1.79 -6.03
N ALA A 197 14.43 2.41 -6.13
CA ALA A 197 13.21 1.72 -6.51
C ALA A 197 13.25 1.26 -7.98
N ILE A 198 13.75 2.12 -8.89
CA ILE A 198 13.95 1.76 -10.30
C ILE A 198 14.91 0.57 -10.43
N GLU A 199 16.06 0.63 -9.75
CA GLU A 199 17.05 -0.43 -9.80
C GLU A 199 16.57 -1.74 -9.20
N GLN A 200 15.82 -1.65 -8.11
CA GLN A 200 15.16 -2.82 -7.51
C GLN A 200 14.20 -3.48 -8.51
N LEU A 201 13.36 -2.70 -9.17
CA LEU A 201 12.38 -3.25 -10.12
C LEU A 201 13.06 -3.79 -11.38
N LYS A 202 14.13 -3.16 -11.86
CA LYS A 202 14.97 -3.67 -12.94
C LYS A 202 15.59 -5.03 -12.60
N THR A 203 16.08 -5.19 -11.37
CA THR A 203 16.65 -6.47 -10.91
C THR A 203 15.60 -7.58 -10.98
N TYR A 204 14.37 -7.33 -10.58
CA TYR A 204 13.29 -8.31 -10.72
C TYR A 204 12.94 -8.58 -12.19
N ALA A 205 12.90 -7.54 -13.03
CA ALA A 205 12.66 -7.68 -14.45
C ALA A 205 13.72 -8.57 -15.13
N ASP A 206 14.99 -8.35 -14.81
CA ASP A 206 16.11 -9.14 -15.34
C ASP A 206 16.04 -10.60 -14.89
N ILE A 207 15.72 -10.87 -13.60
CA ILE A 207 15.55 -12.23 -13.07
C ILE A 207 14.40 -12.95 -13.77
N LEU A 208 13.29 -12.25 -14.02
CA LEU A 208 12.11 -12.82 -14.66
C LEU A 208 12.22 -12.87 -16.20
N GLY A 209 13.22 -12.21 -16.79
CA GLY A 209 13.37 -12.09 -18.24
C GLY A 209 12.26 -11.28 -18.91
N ILE A 210 11.69 -10.28 -18.23
CA ILE A 210 10.60 -9.46 -18.73
C ILE A 210 11.02 -8.01 -19.03
N PRO A 211 10.42 -7.34 -20.03
CA PRO A 211 10.75 -5.98 -20.37
C PRO A 211 10.28 -4.99 -19.29
N ILE A 212 11.09 -3.96 -19.04
CA ILE A 212 10.77 -2.85 -18.16
C ILE A 212 11.07 -1.51 -18.83
N HIS A 213 10.16 -0.54 -18.66
CA HIS A 213 10.30 0.83 -19.11
C HIS A 213 10.15 1.81 -17.94
N VAL A 214 10.98 2.86 -17.96
CA VAL A 214 10.89 3.96 -16.99
C VAL A 214 10.23 5.14 -17.69
N ALA A 215 9.10 5.61 -17.18
CA ALA A 215 8.38 6.75 -17.73
C ALA A 215 8.54 7.97 -16.82
N TYR A 216 9.18 9.01 -17.32
CA TYR A 216 9.39 10.27 -16.60
C TYR A 216 8.25 11.27 -16.82
N ASP A 217 7.55 11.14 -17.95
CA ASP A 217 6.40 11.96 -18.33
C ASP A 217 5.36 11.14 -19.10
N LEU A 218 4.32 11.80 -19.59
CA LEU A 218 3.23 11.18 -20.34
C LEU A 218 3.71 10.62 -21.69
N GLU A 219 4.64 11.29 -22.36
CA GLU A 219 5.16 10.84 -23.66
C GLU A 219 5.95 9.54 -23.50
N ASP A 220 6.81 9.47 -22.49
CA ASP A 220 7.54 8.24 -22.13
C ASP A 220 6.57 7.11 -21.78
N PHE A 221 5.49 7.42 -21.07
CA PHE A 221 4.48 6.43 -20.68
C PHE A 221 3.77 5.84 -21.89
N GLU A 222 3.35 6.67 -22.85
CA GLU A 222 2.72 6.21 -24.09
C GLU A 222 3.70 5.42 -24.98
N GLN A 223 4.95 5.83 -25.07
CA GLN A 223 5.98 5.05 -25.76
C GLN A 223 6.20 3.68 -25.09
N ALA A 224 6.21 3.61 -23.76
CA ALA A 224 6.29 2.36 -23.02
C ALA A 224 5.08 1.44 -23.30
N LYS A 225 3.86 1.98 -23.35
CA LYS A 225 2.65 1.21 -23.72
C LYS A 225 2.77 0.62 -25.12
N GLN A 226 3.30 1.38 -26.09
CA GLN A 226 3.53 0.89 -27.44
C GLN A 226 4.60 -0.20 -27.50
N ALA A 227 5.72 -0.01 -26.80
CA ALA A 227 6.80 -0.99 -26.75
C ALA A 227 6.35 -2.32 -26.11
N LEU A 228 5.43 -2.26 -25.15
CA LEU A 228 4.84 -3.41 -24.45
C LEU A 228 3.56 -3.94 -25.10
N ALA A 229 3.25 -3.52 -26.34
CA ALA A 229 2.04 -3.92 -27.05
C ALA A 229 1.89 -5.44 -27.24
N SER A 230 2.96 -6.22 -27.18
CA SER A 230 2.93 -7.68 -27.27
C SER A 230 2.69 -8.38 -25.94
N CYS A 231 2.74 -7.67 -24.80
CA CYS A 231 2.50 -8.24 -23.48
C CYS A 231 1.02 -8.52 -23.24
N ASP A 232 0.72 -9.60 -22.52
CA ASP A 232 -0.64 -9.97 -22.14
C ASP A 232 -1.12 -9.11 -20.95
N ILE A 233 -0.19 -8.72 -20.08
CA ILE A 233 -0.43 -7.82 -18.95
C ILE A 233 0.75 -6.86 -18.77
N VAL A 234 0.47 -5.62 -18.43
CA VAL A 234 1.47 -4.60 -18.10
C VAL A 234 1.21 -4.07 -16.70
N LEU A 235 2.20 -4.24 -15.82
CA LEU A 235 2.12 -3.78 -14.43
C LEU A 235 2.78 -2.42 -14.29
N VAL A 236 2.06 -1.47 -13.68
CA VAL A 236 2.50 -0.07 -13.57
C VAL A 236 2.77 0.27 -12.10
N ASP A 237 4.06 0.51 -11.77
CA ASP A 237 4.49 0.99 -10.47
C ASP A 237 4.47 2.51 -10.43
N THR A 238 3.79 3.10 -9.44
CA THR A 238 3.74 4.55 -9.27
C THR A 238 4.54 5.02 -8.06
N ALA A 239 5.01 6.26 -8.10
CA ALA A 239 5.66 6.91 -6.98
C ALA A 239 4.78 6.87 -5.73
N GLY A 240 5.38 6.58 -4.58
CA GLY A 240 4.72 6.78 -3.30
C GLY A 240 4.83 8.24 -2.86
N ARG A 241 3.73 8.84 -2.48
CA ARG A 241 3.69 10.20 -1.95
C ARG A 241 2.95 10.25 -0.62
N ASN A 242 3.21 11.31 0.12
CA ASN A 242 2.43 11.58 1.31
C ASN A 242 0.96 11.78 0.89
N PHE A 243 0.06 10.98 1.43
CA PHE A 243 -1.38 11.05 1.12
C PHE A 243 -2.03 12.38 1.55
N LEU A 244 -1.37 13.15 2.41
CA LEU A 244 -1.81 14.50 2.77
C LEU A 244 -1.56 15.54 1.67
N ASP A 245 -0.75 15.20 0.65
CA ASP A 245 -0.47 16.07 -0.51
C ASP A 245 -1.57 15.89 -1.58
N GLU A 246 -2.52 16.80 -1.61
CA GLU A 246 -3.62 16.78 -2.60
C GLU A 246 -3.13 16.94 -4.04
N ALA A 247 -2.03 17.65 -4.24
CA ALA A 247 -1.50 17.90 -5.57
C ALA A 247 -1.04 16.62 -6.26
N TYR A 248 -0.63 15.61 -5.49
CA TYR A 248 -0.20 14.34 -6.06
C TYR A 248 -1.32 13.56 -6.75
N VAL A 249 -2.48 13.45 -6.10
CA VAL A 249 -3.63 12.72 -6.67
C VAL A 249 -4.12 13.41 -7.96
N GLU A 250 -4.12 14.75 -7.97
CA GLU A 250 -4.48 15.50 -9.17
C GLU A 250 -3.45 15.35 -10.29
N GLN A 251 -2.13 15.30 -9.95
CA GLN A 251 -1.09 14.98 -10.91
C GLN A 251 -1.23 13.57 -11.48
N LEU A 252 -1.56 12.59 -10.65
CA LEU A 252 -1.79 11.21 -11.11
C LEU A 252 -2.97 11.17 -12.08
N ARG A 253 -4.07 11.85 -11.73
CA ARG A 253 -5.26 11.95 -12.58
C ARG A 253 -5.00 12.62 -13.93
N SER A 254 -4.19 13.68 -13.95
CA SER A 254 -3.90 14.43 -15.18
C SER A 254 -2.83 13.80 -16.08
N ARG A 255 -2.02 12.87 -15.52
CA ARG A 255 -0.88 12.26 -16.23
C ARG A 255 -1.15 10.87 -16.79
N HIS A 256 -2.27 10.26 -16.43
CA HIS A 256 -2.59 8.90 -16.86
C HIS A 256 -3.95 8.86 -17.52
N ASP A 257 -4.01 8.20 -18.67
CA ASP A 257 -5.24 7.70 -19.22
C ASP A 257 -5.54 6.36 -18.55
N PHE A 258 -6.73 6.26 -17.93
CA PHE A 258 -7.15 5.06 -17.21
C PHE A 258 -7.97 4.10 -18.10
N GLU A 259 -8.04 4.35 -19.40
CA GLU A 259 -8.68 3.44 -20.34
C GLU A 259 -7.92 2.08 -20.34
N ASP A 260 -8.67 0.98 -20.26
CA ASP A 260 -8.14 -0.39 -20.15
C ASP A 260 -7.14 -0.59 -18.96
N THR A 261 -7.33 0.19 -17.89
CA THR A 261 -6.44 0.17 -16.70
C THR A 261 -7.24 -0.08 -15.44
N ASP A 262 -6.92 -1.19 -14.76
CA ASP A 262 -7.35 -1.39 -13.39
C ASP A 262 -6.38 -0.68 -12.42
N VAL A 263 -6.93 0.21 -11.60
CA VAL A 263 -6.15 0.97 -10.61
C VAL A 263 -6.45 0.43 -9.21
N PHE A 264 -5.45 -0.15 -8.58
CA PHE A 264 -5.56 -0.66 -7.21
C PHE A 264 -4.86 0.25 -6.21
N LEU A 265 -5.58 0.61 -5.15
CA LEU A 265 -5.03 1.35 -4.03
C LEU A 265 -4.34 0.38 -3.07
N VAL A 266 -3.01 0.53 -2.93
CA VAL A 266 -2.23 -0.27 -2.00
C VAL A 266 -2.27 0.35 -0.62
N LEU A 267 -2.73 -0.42 0.36
CA LEU A 267 -2.89 -0.03 1.75
C LEU A 267 -2.15 -0.99 2.68
N SER A 268 -1.35 -0.44 3.60
CA SER A 268 -0.67 -1.25 4.61
C SER A 268 -1.61 -1.54 5.79
N LEU A 269 -1.77 -2.81 6.13
CA LEU A 269 -2.59 -3.25 7.27
C LEU A 269 -2.01 -2.88 8.64
N THR A 270 -0.76 -2.39 8.69
CA THR A 270 -0.17 -1.81 9.90
C THR A 270 -0.63 -0.38 10.19
N SER A 271 -1.39 0.23 9.27
CA SER A 271 -1.94 1.58 9.44
C SER A 271 -3.22 1.54 10.26
N LYS A 272 -3.52 2.65 10.97
CA LYS A 272 -4.78 2.77 11.70
C LYS A 272 -5.96 2.81 10.74
N TYR A 273 -7.06 2.19 11.09
CA TYR A 273 -8.27 2.15 10.27
C TYR A 273 -8.73 3.54 9.79
N ARG A 274 -8.73 4.53 10.68
CA ARG A 274 -9.10 5.91 10.33
C ARG A 274 -8.17 6.54 9.29
N ASP A 275 -6.86 6.22 9.33
CA ASP A 275 -5.91 6.71 8.34
C ASP A 275 -6.15 6.05 6.98
N LEU A 276 -6.53 4.76 6.97
CA LEU A 276 -6.88 4.03 5.76
C LEU A 276 -8.10 4.64 5.06
N LEU A 277 -9.13 5.02 5.82
CA LEU A 277 -10.30 5.73 5.29
C LEU A 277 -9.91 7.08 4.67
N GLN A 278 -9.08 7.86 5.36
CA GLN A 278 -8.60 9.15 4.84
C GLN A 278 -7.79 8.99 3.55
N ILE A 279 -6.94 7.95 3.48
CA ILE A 279 -6.20 7.63 2.27
C ILE A 279 -7.18 7.30 1.13
N HIS A 280 -8.15 6.44 1.38
CA HIS A 280 -9.17 6.11 0.39
C HIS A 280 -9.90 7.35 -0.12
N ASP A 281 -10.39 8.21 0.77
CA ASP A 281 -11.09 9.45 0.40
C ASP A 281 -10.27 10.35 -0.51
N ARG A 282 -8.96 10.43 -0.27
CA ARG A 282 -8.05 11.20 -1.12
C ARG A 282 -7.89 10.59 -2.51
N PHE A 283 -7.73 9.26 -2.57
CA PHE A 283 -7.52 8.55 -3.82
C PHE A 283 -8.82 8.26 -4.59
N SER A 284 -10.00 8.41 -3.99
CA SER A 284 -11.30 8.22 -4.66
C SER A 284 -11.55 9.21 -5.82
N LYS A 285 -10.72 10.25 -5.94
CA LYS A 285 -10.72 11.18 -7.08
C LYS A 285 -10.23 10.55 -8.40
N ILE A 286 -9.61 9.37 -8.33
CA ILE A 286 -9.25 8.56 -9.49
C ILE A 286 -10.12 7.30 -9.54
N PRO A 287 -10.30 6.67 -10.72
CA PRO A 287 -11.16 5.49 -10.86
C PRO A 287 -10.49 4.26 -10.22
N LEU A 288 -10.70 4.03 -8.93
CA LEU A 288 -10.19 2.86 -8.25
C LEU A 288 -10.99 1.61 -8.62
N SER A 289 -10.29 0.54 -9.02
CA SER A 289 -10.88 -0.77 -9.29
C SER A 289 -10.94 -1.67 -8.05
N GLY A 290 -10.17 -1.33 -6.99
CA GLY A 290 -10.17 -2.10 -5.75
C GLY A 290 -8.94 -1.82 -4.89
N PHE A 291 -8.74 -2.71 -3.90
CA PHE A 291 -7.64 -2.64 -2.95
C PHE A 291 -6.60 -3.74 -3.15
N VAL A 292 -5.37 -3.41 -2.87
CA VAL A 292 -4.32 -4.35 -2.52
C VAL A 292 -3.95 -4.09 -1.06
N PHE A 293 -4.12 -5.09 -0.21
CA PHE A 293 -3.69 -4.99 1.18
C PHE A 293 -2.29 -5.60 1.34
N SER A 294 -1.42 -4.85 2.00
CA SER A 294 -0.04 -5.27 2.20
C SER A 294 0.30 -5.42 3.69
N LYS A 295 1.38 -6.15 3.96
CA LYS A 295 1.93 -6.34 5.30
C LYS A 295 0.97 -7.02 6.26
N ALA A 296 0.21 -8.00 5.77
CA ALA A 296 -0.65 -8.79 6.63
C ALA A 296 0.13 -9.62 7.66
N ASP A 297 1.41 -9.91 7.39
CA ASP A 297 2.35 -10.57 8.29
C ASP A 297 2.82 -9.69 9.46
N GLU A 298 2.76 -8.38 9.31
CA GLU A 298 3.24 -7.41 10.30
C GLU A 298 2.13 -6.96 11.29
N THR A 299 0.91 -7.52 11.21
CA THR A 299 -0.21 -7.16 12.10
C THR A 299 -0.95 -8.39 12.62
N SER A 300 -1.47 -8.30 13.85
CA SER A 300 -2.33 -9.32 14.44
C SER A 300 -3.79 -9.17 14.01
N GLU A 301 -4.21 -7.99 13.56
CA GLU A 301 -5.60 -7.68 13.28
C GLU A 301 -5.82 -7.33 11.80
N LEU A 302 -6.87 -7.91 11.20
CA LEU A 302 -7.21 -7.71 9.80
C LEU A 302 -8.60 -7.07 9.61
N TRP A 303 -9.26 -6.62 10.69
CA TRP A 303 -10.61 -6.03 10.63
C TRP A 303 -10.69 -4.80 9.74
N SER A 304 -9.59 -4.06 9.59
CA SER A 304 -9.53 -2.89 8.70
C SER A 304 -9.80 -3.23 7.23
N MET A 305 -9.47 -4.46 6.76
CA MET A 305 -9.84 -4.92 5.42
C MET A 305 -11.37 -4.99 5.28
N PHE A 306 -12.02 -5.64 6.24
CA PHE A 306 -13.47 -5.77 6.25
C PHE A 306 -14.17 -4.42 6.35
N GLY A 307 -13.74 -3.57 7.29
CA GLY A 307 -14.32 -2.24 7.48
C GLY A 307 -14.22 -1.36 6.22
N LEU A 308 -13.04 -1.32 5.58
CA LEU A 308 -12.87 -0.57 4.34
C LEU A 308 -13.79 -1.05 3.22
N MET A 309 -13.93 -2.36 3.06
CA MET A 309 -14.78 -2.90 2.02
C MET A 309 -16.25 -2.60 2.24
N THR A 310 -16.73 -2.71 3.49
CA THR A 310 -18.12 -2.37 3.83
C THR A 310 -18.42 -0.89 3.67
N GLU A 311 -17.42 -0.03 3.93
CA GLU A 311 -17.53 1.43 3.82
C GLU A 311 -17.48 1.92 2.36
N THR A 312 -16.62 1.31 1.54
CA THR A 312 -16.29 1.82 0.20
C THR A 312 -16.89 1.02 -0.93
N GLU A 313 -17.37 -0.20 -0.66
CA GLU A 313 -17.85 -1.20 -1.61
C GLU A 313 -16.81 -1.66 -2.65
N LEU A 314 -15.54 -1.22 -2.53
CA LEU A 314 -14.48 -1.62 -3.44
C LEU A 314 -13.98 -3.04 -3.12
N PRO A 315 -13.72 -3.86 -4.16
CA PRO A 315 -13.25 -5.24 -3.97
C PRO A 315 -11.78 -5.33 -3.57
N ILE A 316 -11.38 -6.48 -3.07
CA ILE A 316 -9.96 -6.84 -2.84
C ILE A 316 -9.44 -7.55 -4.09
N TYR A 317 -8.28 -7.12 -4.57
CA TYR A 317 -7.54 -7.78 -5.64
C TYR A 317 -6.59 -8.86 -5.08
N CYS A 318 -5.73 -8.49 -4.15
CA CYS A 318 -4.82 -9.42 -3.48
C CYS A 318 -4.36 -8.89 -2.11
N VAL A 319 -3.76 -9.80 -1.33
CA VAL A 319 -3.17 -9.52 -0.02
C VAL A 319 -1.72 -10.01 -0.03
N THR A 320 -0.77 -9.19 0.46
CA THR A 320 0.62 -9.65 0.66
C THR A 320 0.83 -10.03 2.12
N THR A 321 1.51 -11.17 2.31
CA THR A 321 1.62 -11.88 3.60
C THR A 321 3.06 -12.09 4.06
N GLY A 322 4.03 -11.38 3.47
CA GLY A 322 5.44 -11.47 3.81
C GLY A 322 6.33 -10.80 2.77
N GLN A 323 7.62 -11.13 2.73
CA GLN A 323 8.63 -10.48 1.90
C GLN A 323 9.09 -11.33 0.71
N GLU A 324 8.81 -12.62 0.69
CA GLU A 324 9.25 -13.53 -0.36
C GLU A 324 8.49 -13.30 -1.68
N VAL A 325 9.20 -13.47 -2.80
CA VAL A 325 8.69 -13.28 -4.16
C VAL A 325 8.92 -14.57 -4.95
N PRO A 326 7.87 -15.20 -5.49
CA PRO A 326 6.46 -14.77 -5.59
C PRO A 326 5.54 -15.24 -4.45
N GLU A 327 6.02 -15.96 -3.45
CA GLU A 327 5.22 -16.79 -2.54
C GLU A 327 4.26 -15.99 -1.67
N ASP A 328 4.70 -14.83 -1.17
CA ASP A 328 3.96 -14.06 -0.17
C ASP A 328 2.92 -13.10 -0.80
N ILE A 329 2.14 -13.59 -1.75
CA ILE A 329 0.97 -12.92 -2.30
C ILE A 329 -0.20 -13.89 -2.40
N THR A 330 -1.38 -13.47 -1.97
CA THR A 330 -2.58 -14.29 -1.95
C THR A 330 -3.70 -13.64 -2.75
N PHE A 331 -4.21 -14.38 -3.73
CA PHE A 331 -5.43 -14.06 -4.48
C PHE A 331 -6.57 -14.92 -3.91
N ALA A 332 -6.84 -14.71 -2.63
CA ALA A 332 -7.75 -15.56 -1.89
C ALA A 332 -9.21 -15.34 -2.32
N THR A 333 -10.00 -16.39 -2.20
CA THR A 333 -11.46 -16.33 -2.32
C THR A 333 -12.07 -15.59 -1.12
N ALA A 334 -13.32 -15.17 -1.23
CA ALA A 334 -14.04 -14.56 -0.10
C ALA A 334 -14.09 -15.50 1.12
N ASP A 335 -14.17 -16.81 0.90
CA ASP A 335 -14.18 -17.84 1.96
C ASP A 335 -12.82 -17.91 2.69
N GLU A 336 -11.72 -17.92 1.96
CA GLU A 336 -10.36 -17.95 2.55
C GLU A 336 -10.04 -16.66 3.29
N LEU A 337 -10.39 -15.49 2.71
CA LEU A 337 -10.18 -14.20 3.36
C LEU A 337 -11.03 -14.04 4.61
N SER A 338 -12.29 -14.47 4.60
CA SER A 338 -13.16 -14.37 5.77
C SER A 338 -12.61 -15.17 6.95
N ARG A 339 -12.14 -16.40 6.71
CA ARG A 339 -11.47 -17.18 7.75
C ARG A 339 -10.21 -16.49 8.25
N MET A 340 -9.35 -16.01 7.34
CA MET A 340 -8.11 -15.35 7.72
C MET A 340 -8.36 -14.09 8.57
N ILE A 341 -9.36 -13.27 8.22
CA ILE A 341 -9.73 -12.06 8.96
C ILE A 341 -10.22 -12.43 10.35
N VAL A 342 -11.16 -13.37 10.44
CA VAL A 342 -11.79 -13.76 11.70
C VAL A 342 -10.81 -14.48 12.62
N GLU A 343 -10.05 -15.45 12.12
CA GLU A 343 -9.07 -16.20 12.92
C GLU A 343 -7.99 -15.30 13.53
N ARG A 344 -7.53 -14.27 12.80
CA ARG A 344 -6.56 -13.32 13.33
C ARG A 344 -7.20 -12.27 14.24
N GLY A 345 -8.37 -11.78 13.88
CA GLY A 345 -9.06 -10.76 14.68
C GLY A 345 -9.67 -11.26 15.98
N MET A 346 -9.74 -12.59 16.18
CA MET A 346 -10.23 -13.24 17.40
C MET A 346 -9.11 -13.65 18.36
N ARG A 347 -7.83 -13.52 17.97
CA ARG A 347 -6.67 -13.80 18.84
C ARG A 347 -6.35 -12.65 19.76
#